data_b486eb69bb44b7992b402e03cf372ba0
#
_entry.id   b486eb69bb44b7992b402e03cf372ba0
#
_cell.length_a   1.000
_cell.length_b   1.000
_cell.length_c   1.000
_cell.angle_alpha   90.00
_cell.angle_beta   90.00
_cell.angle_gamma   90.00
#
_symmetry.space_group_name_H-M   'P 1'
#
loop_
_entity.id
_entity.type
_entity.pdbx_description
1 polymer ?
#
loop_
_entity_poly.entity_id
_entity_poly.type
_entity_poly.pdbx_seq_one_letter_code
_entity_poly.pdbx_strand_id
1 'polypeptide(L)'
;MAKNSKADMSCARVKKYTSSDVSKAERHNERKNETYENMNVIAERIPYNVHFKEPTSPTYMEQLKQMEQDGKVSLRGLRKDATLFNEIVIDVNTMYFERNGGYEYAKQFYEEAFHFIEEKFGADNVISAVMHADEINLAATEDLGKEVYHYHLHAMVLPVVEKEILWSKRCNCLL
;
A
#
# COMPACT_ATOMS: atom_id res chain seq x y z
N MET A 1 -17.44 30.70 -19.38
CA MET A 1 -18.18 29.47 -19.03
C MET A 1 -17.28 28.66 -18.11
N ALA A 2 -17.66 28.47 -16.86
CA ALA A 2 -16.89 27.64 -15.95
C ALA A 2 -16.90 26.20 -16.46
N LYS A 3 -15.73 25.69 -16.88
CA LYS A 3 -15.56 24.25 -17.09
C LYS A 3 -15.90 23.57 -15.78
N ASN A 4 -16.85 22.63 -15.81
CA ASN A 4 -17.16 21.76 -14.69
C ASN A 4 -15.86 21.34 -14.01
N SER A 5 -15.62 21.79 -12.79
CA SER A 5 -14.56 21.24 -11.96
C SER A 5 -14.88 19.75 -11.82
N LYS A 6 -14.07 18.89 -12.45
CA LYS A 6 -14.15 17.46 -12.16
C LYS A 6 -14.09 17.36 -10.64
N ALA A 7 -15.10 16.74 -10.05
CA ALA A 7 -15.15 16.54 -8.59
C ALA A 7 -13.84 15.91 -8.12
N ASP A 8 -13.36 16.36 -6.97
CA ASP A 8 -12.20 15.74 -6.34
C ASP A 8 -12.58 14.30 -6.02
N MET A 9 -12.01 13.37 -6.78
CA MET A 9 -12.32 11.95 -6.67
C MET A 9 -11.21 11.26 -5.90
N SER A 10 -11.62 10.42 -4.95
CA SER A 10 -10.75 9.47 -4.29
C SER A 10 -11.25 8.05 -4.53
N CYS A 11 -10.33 7.11 -4.55
CA CYS A 11 -10.62 5.69 -4.68
C CYS A 11 -9.84 4.92 -3.64
N ALA A 12 -10.51 4.04 -2.92
CA ALA A 12 -9.87 3.02 -2.10
C ALA A 12 -10.23 1.65 -2.65
N ARG A 13 -9.24 0.86 -2.99
CA ARG A 13 -9.42 -0.50 -3.53
C ARG A 13 -8.59 -1.51 -2.76
N VAL A 14 -9.09 -2.73 -2.69
CA VAL A 14 -8.38 -3.85 -2.05
C VAL A 14 -8.10 -4.91 -3.09
N LYS A 15 -6.84 -5.33 -3.17
CA LYS A 15 -6.39 -6.43 -4.02
C LYS A 15 -5.83 -7.54 -3.14
N LYS A 16 -6.27 -8.77 -3.43
CA LYS A 16 -5.88 -9.98 -2.68
C LYS A 16 -4.68 -10.63 -3.33
N TYR A 17 -3.75 -11.14 -2.51
CA TYR A 17 -2.57 -11.85 -2.96
C TYR A 17 -2.40 -13.17 -2.22
N THR A 18 -1.98 -14.17 -2.99
CA THR A 18 -1.53 -15.46 -2.50
C THR A 18 -0.02 -15.45 -2.31
N SER A 19 0.56 -16.56 -1.84
CA SER A 19 2.01 -16.71 -1.72
C SER A 19 2.76 -16.63 -3.07
N SER A 20 2.08 -16.95 -4.18
CA SER A 20 2.71 -17.01 -5.50
C SER A 20 2.78 -15.68 -6.22
N ASP A 21 1.92 -14.73 -5.89
CA ASP A 21 1.77 -13.48 -6.63
C ASP A 21 2.12 -12.21 -5.83
N VAL A 22 2.24 -12.31 -4.51
CA VAL A 22 2.58 -11.17 -3.65
C VAL A 22 3.93 -10.54 -3.99
N SER A 23 4.90 -11.33 -4.48
CA SER A 23 6.24 -10.84 -4.82
C SER A 23 6.24 -9.76 -5.92
N LYS A 24 5.23 -9.75 -6.80
CA LYS A 24 5.08 -8.69 -7.82
C LYS A 24 4.66 -7.37 -7.17
N ALA A 25 3.69 -7.42 -6.24
CA ALA A 25 3.26 -6.25 -5.50
C ALA A 25 4.42 -5.70 -4.65
N GLU A 26 5.12 -6.57 -3.93
CA GLU A 26 6.28 -6.20 -3.13
C GLU A 26 7.33 -5.45 -3.95
N ARG A 27 7.73 -6.01 -5.12
CA ARG A 27 8.71 -5.34 -5.98
C ARG A 27 8.25 -3.99 -6.49
N HIS A 28 6.96 -3.83 -6.78
CA HIS A 28 6.40 -2.54 -7.16
C HIS A 28 6.40 -1.56 -5.99
N ASN A 29 5.87 -1.97 -4.84
CA ASN A 29 5.69 -1.11 -3.68
C ASN A 29 7.04 -0.65 -3.09
N GLU A 30 7.99 -1.58 -3.00
CA GLU A 30 9.32 -1.33 -2.43
C GLU A 30 10.36 -0.88 -3.47
N ARG A 31 9.91 -0.58 -4.70
CA ARG A 31 10.79 -0.15 -5.82
C ARG A 31 12.00 -1.06 -6.05
N LYS A 32 11.79 -2.39 -5.97
CA LYS A 32 12.82 -3.42 -6.17
C LYS A 32 12.96 -3.90 -7.62
N ASN A 33 12.25 -3.31 -8.58
CA ASN A 33 12.38 -3.65 -9.98
C ASN A 33 13.60 -2.92 -10.59
N GLU A 34 14.36 -3.61 -11.43
CA GLU A 34 15.46 -3.00 -12.20
C GLU A 34 14.93 -2.07 -13.30
N THR A 35 13.77 -2.43 -13.86
CA THR A 35 13.08 -1.64 -14.88
C THR A 35 11.58 -1.62 -14.59
N TYR A 36 10.94 -0.52 -14.90
CA TYR A 36 9.50 -0.37 -14.79
C TYR A 36 8.89 -0.35 -16.20
N GLU A 37 7.95 -1.27 -16.46
CA GLU A 37 7.15 -1.27 -17.69
C GLU A 37 6.32 0.02 -17.82
N ASN A 38 5.94 0.57 -16.69
CA ASN A 38 5.29 1.87 -16.60
C ASN A 38 6.36 2.96 -16.73
N MET A 39 6.43 3.59 -17.89
CA MET A 39 7.35 4.70 -18.20
C MET A 39 7.12 5.97 -17.36
N ASN A 40 6.14 5.96 -16.47
CA ASN A 40 5.79 7.11 -15.63
C ASN A 40 6.62 7.18 -14.34
N VAL A 41 7.35 6.11 -13.98
CA VAL A 41 8.23 6.12 -12.81
C VAL A 41 9.51 6.89 -13.13
N ILE A 42 9.79 7.91 -12.35
CA ILE A 42 10.99 8.75 -12.46
C ILE A 42 11.98 8.33 -11.37
N ALA A 43 13.07 7.69 -11.79
CA ALA A 43 14.04 7.08 -10.86
C ALA A 43 14.64 8.09 -9.86
N GLU A 44 14.91 9.32 -10.32
CA GLU A 44 15.45 10.42 -9.51
C GLU A 44 14.49 10.85 -8.40
N ARG A 45 13.22 10.46 -8.50
CA ARG A 45 12.20 10.78 -7.51
C ARG A 45 11.89 9.66 -6.52
N ILE A 46 12.44 8.49 -6.68
CA ILE A 46 12.30 7.39 -5.71
C ILE A 46 12.60 7.84 -4.26
N PRO A 47 13.60 8.70 -4.00
CA PRO A 47 13.85 9.21 -2.64
C PRO A 47 12.73 10.06 -2.03
N TYR A 48 11.76 10.49 -2.81
CA TYR A 48 10.58 11.22 -2.32
C TYR A 48 9.43 10.30 -1.91
N ASN A 49 9.52 8.99 -2.17
CA ASN A 49 8.57 8.02 -1.64
C ASN A 49 8.70 7.98 -0.11
N VAL A 50 7.57 7.89 0.58
CA VAL A 50 7.54 7.93 2.05
C VAL A 50 7.01 6.61 2.57
N HIS A 51 7.85 5.88 3.29
CA HIS A 51 7.41 4.75 4.08
C HIS A 51 6.87 5.23 5.43
N PHE A 52 5.58 5.10 5.64
CA PHE A 52 4.96 5.26 6.96
C PHE A 52 5.22 4.02 7.81
N LYS A 53 5.38 2.87 7.13
CA LYS A 53 5.81 1.61 7.75
C LYS A 53 6.68 0.82 6.77
N GLU A 54 7.89 0.50 7.19
CA GLU A 54 8.79 -0.35 6.44
C GLU A 54 8.56 -1.83 6.78
N PRO A 55 8.75 -2.78 5.84
CA PRO A 55 8.76 -4.20 6.16
C PRO A 55 9.94 -4.53 7.08
N THR A 56 9.73 -5.44 8.02
CA THR A 56 10.76 -5.83 9.01
C THR A 56 11.66 -6.98 8.52
N SER A 57 11.39 -7.50 7.31
CA SER A 57 12.16 -8.58 6.68
C SER A 57 12.41 -8.26 5.22
N PRO A 58 13.40 -8.88 4.57
CA PRO A 58 13.73 -8.64 3.16
C PRO A 58 12.56 -8.84 2.20
N THR A 59 11.65 -9.78 2.52
CA THR A 59 10.41 -9.99 1.75
C THR A 59 9.18 -10.07 2.65
N TYR A 60 8.00 -9.74 2.10
CA TYR A 60 6.74 -9.87 2.82
C TYR A 60 6.47 -11.31 3.26
N MET A 61 6.85 -12.29 2.44
CA MET A 61 6.71 -13.71 2.78
C MET A 61 7.63 -14.14 3.92
N GLU A 62 8.85 -13.60 4.00
CA GLU A 62 9.76 -13.87 5.13
C GLU A 62 9.23 -13.26 6.42
N GLN A 63 8.70 -12.04 6.35
CA GLN A 63 8.05 -11.41 7.51
C GLN A 63 6.86 -12.23 8.01
N LEU A 64 5.99 -12.71 7.11
CA LEU A 64 4.86 -13.56 7.47
C LEU A 64 5.32 -14.88 8.13
N LYS A 65 6.37 -15.51 7.60
CA LYS A 65 6.95 -16.73 8.20
C LYS A 65 7.53 -16.46 9.59
N GLN A 66 8.19 -15.32 9.78
CA GLN A 66 8.70 -14.93 11.09
C GLN A 66 7.55 -14.72 12.08
N MET A 67 6.47 -14.06 11.65
CA MET A 67 5.28 -13.86 12.49
C MET A 67 4.60 -15.21 12.87
N GLU A 68 4.63 -16.20 11.96
CA GLU A 68 4.15 -17.55 12.28
C GLU A 68 5.06 -18.25 13.30
N GLN A 69 6.38 -18.16 13.14
CA GLN A 69 7.34 -18.72 14.10
C GLN A 69 7.22 -18.08 15.48
N ASP A 70 6.95 -16.79 15.54
CA ASP A 70 6.72 -16.03 16.76
C ASP A 70 5.34 -16.32 17.40
N GLY A 71 4.49 -17.09 16.72
CA GLY A 71 3.14 -17.41 17.19
C GLY A 71 2.14 -16.26 17.09
N LYS A 72 2.45 -15.20 16.32
CA LYS A 72 1.58 -14.05 16.11
C LYS A 72 0.45 -14.36 15.14
N VAL A 73 0.70 -15.23 14.16
CA VAL A 73 -0.29 -15.69 13.17
C VAL A 73 -0.18 -17.21 13.02
N SER A 74 -1.21 -17.83 12.47
CA SER A 74 -1.18 -19.27 12.15
C SER A 74 -1.59 -19.48 10.69
N LEU A 75 -0.74 -20.17 9.94
CA LEU A 75 -1.00 -20.58 8.56
C LEU A 75 -1.57 -22.00 8.49
N ARG A 76 -1.79 -22.64 9.64
CA ARG A 76 -2.23 -24.04 9.70
C ARG A 76 -3.61 -24.23 9.08
N GLY A 77 -3.70 -25.17 8.15
CA GLY A 77 -4.96 -25.54 7.49
C GLY A 77 -5.35 -24.63 6.32
N LEU A 78 -4.51 -23.63 5.97
CA LEU A 78 -4.75 -22.83 4.80
C LEU A 78 -4.49 -23.63 3.52
N ARG A 79 -5.32 -23.36 2.51
CA ARG A 79 -5.13 -23.89 1.15
C ARG A 79 -3.97 -23.18 0.47
N LYS A 80 -3.36 -23.81 -0.55
CA LYS A 80 -2.25 -23.21 -1.31
C LYS A 80 -2.62 -21.90 -2.02
N ASP A 81 -3.90 -21.75 -2.39
CA ASP A 81 -4.48 -20.59 -3.05
C ASP A 81 -5.15 -19.61 -2.08
N ALA A 82 -4.90 -19.78 -0.77
CA ALA A 82 -5.43 -18.86 0.23
C ALA A 82 -4.88 -17.44 0.05
N THR A 83 -5.72 -16.46 0.32
CA THR A 83 -5.29 -15.06 0.41
C THR A 83 -4.44 -14.90 1.67
N LEU A 84 -3.17 -14.55 1.49
CA LEU A 84 -2.25 -14.28 2.60
C LEU A 84 -2.10 -12.79 2.89
N PHE A 85 -2.28 -11.96 1.86
CA PHE A 85 -2.12 -10.52 1.95
C PHE A 85 -3.25 -9.80 1.24
N ASN A 86 -3.62 -8.65 1.77
CA ASN A 86 -4.46 -7.67 1.08
C ASN A 86 -3.65 -6.39 0.89
N GLU A 87 -3.60 -5.89 -0.33
CA GLU A 87 -3.07 -4.56 -0.63
C GLU A 87 -4.23 -3.57 -0.66
N ILE A 88 -4.14 -2.55 0.16
CA ILE A 88 -5.06 -1.41 0.15
C ILE A 88 -4.37 -0.29 -0.62
N VAL A 89 -4.97 0.13 -1.73
CA VAL A 89 -4.48 1.26 -2.51
C VAL A 89 -5.45 2.41 -2.33
N ILE A 90 -4.93 3.53 -1.82
CA ILE A 90 -5.70 4.79 -1.73
C ILE A 90 -5.12 5.76 -2.74
N ASP A 91 -5.98 6.19 -3.64
CA ASP A 91 -5.66 7.04 -4.77
C ASP A 91 -6.58 8.26 -4.76
N VAL A 92 -6.01 9.44 -4.94
CA VAL A 92 -6.73 10.71 -4.96
C VAL A 92 -6.35 11.48 -6.21
N ASN A 93 -7.31 12.18 -6.80
CA ASN A 93 -7.08 12.99 -7.97
C ASN A 93 -5.85 13.91 -7.78
N THR A 94 -4.86 13.80 -8.66
CA THR A 94 -3.61 14.56 -8.64
C THR A 94 -3.86 16.08 -8.46
N MET A 95 -4.87 16.63 -9.14
CA MET A 95 -5.20 18.04 -9.07
C MET A 95 -5.74 18.50 -7.71
N TYR A 96 -6.22 17.56 -6.88
CA TYR A 96 -6.59 17.87 -5.50
C TYR A 96 -5.35 18.29 -4.71
N PHE A 97 -4.27 17.52 -4.80
CA PHE A 97 -3.03 17.84 -4.10
C PHE A 97 -2.37 19.10 -4.65
N GLU A 98 -2.35 19.28 -5.98
CA GLU A 98 -1.80 20.50 -6.59
C GLU A 98 -2.45 21.80 -6.09
N ARG A 99 -3.77 21.74 -5.79
CA ARG A 99 -4.51 22.89 -5.25
C ARG A 99 -4.35 23.10 -3.75
N ASN A 100 -3.96 22.06 -3.00
CA ASN A 100 -3.98 22.07 -1.53
C ASN A 100 -2.57 22.04 -0.91
N GLY A 101 -1.49 22.22 -1.65
CA GLY A 101 -0.14 22.30 -1.09
C GLY A 101 0.81 21.24 -1.63
N GLY A 102 0.40 20.47 -2.64
CA GLY A 102 1.28 19.54 -3.36
C GLY A 102 1.77 18.39 -2.49
N TYR A 103 3.06 18.11 -2.58
CA TYR A 103 3.72 16.98 -1.94
C TYR A 103 3.55 16.95 -0.40
N GLU A 104 3.76 18.08 0.28
CA GLU A 104 3.68 18.13 1.74
C GLU A 104 2.28 17.84 2.26
N TYR A 105 1.26 18.34 1.56
CA TYR A 105 -0.12 18.05 1.90
C TYR A 105 -0.49 16.59 1.58
N ALA A 106 0.00 16.04 0.47
CA ALA A 106 -0.19 14.63 0.14
C ALA A 106 0.42 13.71 1.20
N LYS A 107 1.62 14.04 1.69
CA LYS A 107 2.27 13.29 2.76
C LYS A 107 1.42 13.26 4.03
N GLN A 108 0.93 14.41 4.50
CA GLN A 108 0.05 14.49 5.67
C GLN A 108 -1.25 13.69 5.46
N PHE A 109 -1.87 13.84 4.29
CA PHE A 109 -3.10 13.13 3.95
C PHE A 109 -2.91 11.60 4.00
N TYR A 110 -1.83 11.08 3.43
CA TYR A 110 -1.57 9.64 3.41
C TYR A 110 -1.05 9.10 4.74
N GLU A 111 -0.43 9.94 5.58
CA GLU A 111 -0.11 9.58 6.96
C GLU A 111 -1.38 9.34 7.79
N GLU A 112 -2.38 10.22 7.68
CA GLU A 112 -3.68 10.02 8.31
C GLU A 112 -4.41 8.78 7.76
N ALA A 113 -4.34 8.56 6.44
CA ALA A 113 -4.90 7.36 5.83
C ALA A 113 -4.21 6.07 6.32
N PHE A 114 -2.89 6.10 6.53
CA PHE A 114 -2.13 5.01 7.12
C PHE A 114 -2.58 4.73 8.58
N HIS A 115 -2.72 5.75 9.41
CA HIS A 115 -3.22 5.57 10.78
C HIS A 115 -4.63 4.99 10.82
N PHE A 116 -5.50 5.40 9.90
CA PHE A 116 -6.81 4.76 9.74
C PHE A 116 -6.70 3.27 9.41
N ILE A 117 -5.77 2.87 8.53
CA ILE A 117 -5.53 1.47 8.19
C ILE A 117 -5.04 0.70 9.43
N GLU A 118 -4.10 1.27 10.20
CA GLU A 118 -3.63 0.64 11.45
C GLU A 118 -4.76 0.45 12.46
N GLU A 119 -5.64 1.46 12.61
CA GLU A 119 -6.81 1.34 13.49
C GLU A 119 -7.75 0.21 13.07
N LYS A 120 -7.98 0.02 11.76
CA LYS A 120 -8.93 -0.97 11.25
C LYS A 120 -8.38 -2.40 11.20
N PHE A 121 -7.10 -2.56 10.90
CA PHE A 121 -6.49 -3.88 10.70
C PHE A 121 -5.59 -4.31 11.88
N GLY A 122 -5.27 -3.39 12.78
CA GLY A 122 -4.27 -3.58 13.82
C GLY A 122 -2.86 -3.29 13.29
N ALA A 123 -2.10 -2.49 14.04
CA ALA A 123 -0.76 -2.06 13.63
C ALA A 123 0.16 -3.26 13.31
N ASP A 124 0.11 -4.33 14.11
CA ASP A 124 0.94 -5.52 13.90
C ASP A 124 0.62 -6.28 12.61
N ASN A 125 -0.57 -6.09 12.05
CA ASN A 125 -1.01 -6.75 10.82
C ASN A 125 -0.69 -5.93 9.55
N VAL A 126 -0.23 -4.69 9.67
CA VAL A 126 0.29 -3.91 8.55
C VAL A 126 1.74 -4.29 8.32
N ILE A 127 2.04 -4.84 7.15
CA ILE A 127 3.39 -5.30 6.76
C ILE A 127 4.24 -4.14 6.25
N SER A 128 3.66 -3.32 5.38
CA SER A 128 4.29 -2.15 4.77
C SER A 128 3.23 -1.13 4.42
N ALA A 129 3.59 0.15 4.47
CA ALA A 129 2.77 1.25 3.96
C ALA A 129 3.67 2.32 3.35
N VAL A 130 3.54 2.56 2.05
CA VAL A 130 4.36 3.50 1.31
C VAL A 130 3.51 4.44 0.45
N MET A 131 3.76 5.74 0.57
CA MET A 131 3.28 6.72 -0.39
C MET A 131 4.26 6.82 -1.54
N HIS A 132 3.82 6.52 -2.76
CA HIS A 132 4.59 6.80 -3.95
C HIS A 132 4.46 8.27 -4.36
N ALA A 133 5.59 8.89 -4.70
CA ALA A 133 5.69 10.27 -5.15
C ALA A 133 6.64 10.41 -6.36
N ASP A 134 6.93 9.31 -7.00
CA ASP A 134 7.88 9.14 -8.09
C ASP A 134 7.22 8.88 -9.45
N GLU A 135 5.87 8.88 -9.52
CA GLU A 135 5.15 8.68 -10.78
C GLU A 135 4.66 10.01 -11.35
N ILE A 136 5.10 10.34 -12.58
CA ILE A 136 4.67 11.54 -13.30
C ILE A 136 3.27 11.35 -13.87
N ASN A 137 2.41 12.35 -13.71
CA ASN A 137 1.12 12.42 -14.40
C ASN A 137 1.30 13.20 -15.72
N LEU A 138 1.52 12.47 -16.81
CA LEU A 138 1.82 13.08 -18.14
C LEU A 138 0.72 14.02 -18.60
N ALA A 139 -0.56 13.64 -18.43
CA ALA A 139 -1.67 14.48 -18.87
C ALA A 139 -1.76 15.80 -18.08
N ALA A 140 -1.60 15.74 -16.75
CA ALA A 140 -1.60 16.95 -15.93
C ALA A 140 -0.35 17.81 -16.18
N THR A 141 0.79 17.17 -16.46
CA THR A 141 2.05 17.85 -16.83
C THR A 141 1.89 18.63 -18.12
N GLU A 142 1.27 18.04 -19.15
CA GLU A 142 0.99 18.69 -20.42
C GLU A 142 -0.01 19.86 -20.24
N ASP A 143 -1.10 19.63 -19.52
CA ASP A 143 -2.15 20.63 -19.28
C ASP A 143 -1.64 21.87 -18.52
N LEU A 144 -0.72 21.69 -17.58
CA LEU A 144 -0.22 22.76 -16.69
C LEU A 144 1.13 23.33 -17.14
N GLY A 145 1.81 22.72 -18.10
CA GLY A 145 3.13 23.15 -18.58
C GLY A 145 4.24 23.06 -17.52
N LYS A 146 4.07 22.22 -16.51
CA LYS A 146 5.06 21.93 -15.47
C LYS A 146 4.95 20.45 -15.05
N GLU A 147 6.03 19.88 -14.50
CA GLU A 147 5.99 18.51 -13.99
C GLU A 147 4.96 18.37 -12.84
N VAL A 148 4.08 17.41 -12.98
CA VAL A 148 3.04 17.08 -12.00
C VAL A 148 3.13 15.61 -11.66
N TYR A 149 3.18 15.30 -10.38
CA TYR A 149 3.36 13.94 -9.88
C TYR A 149 2.06 13.40 -9.30
N HIS A 150 1.87 12.11 -9.47
CA HIS A 150 0.73 11.38 -8.95
C HIS A 150 1.09 10.73 -7.61
N TYR A 151 0.41 11.14 -6.55
CA TYR A 151 0.62 10.59 -5.21
C TYR A 151 -0.45 9.57 -4.89
N HIS A 152 -0.04 8.41 -4.37
CA HIS A 152 -0.95 7.35 -3.95
C HIS A 152 -0.30 6.49 -2.86
N LEU A 153 -1.14 5.88 -2.00
CA LEU A 153 -0.70 5.02 -0.91
C LEU A 153 -0.91 3.56 -1.28
N HIS A 154 0.11 2.75 -1.05
CA HIS A 154 0.05 1.30 -1.00
C HIS A 154 0.25 0.83 0.44
N ALA A 155 -0.71 0.11 0.99
CA ALA A 155 -0.58 -0.52 2.30
C ALA A 155 -0.82 -2.03 2.18
N MET A 156 0.18 -2.82 2.56
CA MET A 156 0.11 -4.27 2.56
C MET A 156 -0.27 -4.75 3.96
N VAL A 157 -1.40 -5.45 4.06
CA VAL A 157 -1.94 -5.91 5.34
C VAL A 157 -2.22 -7.42 5.32
N LEU A 158 -2.12 -8.05 6.49
CA LEU A 158 -2.55 -9.43 6.70
C LEU A 158 -4.05 -9.46 7.03
N PRO A 159 -4.87 -10.27 6.33
CA PRO A 159 -6.28 -10.47 6.67
C PRO A 159 -6.43 -11.41 7.87
N VAL A 160 -6.01 -10.94 9.04
CA VAL A 160 -6.03 -11.74 10.29
C VAL A 160 -7.35 -11.58 11.01
N VAL A 161 -7.90 -12.70 11.51
CA VAL A 161 -9.00 -12.71 12.47
C VAL A 161 -8.58 -13.43 13.75
N GLU A 162 -8.95 -12.87 14.86
CA GLU A 162 -8.84 -13.58 16.14
C GLU A 162 -9.97 -14.61 16.25
N LYS A 163 -9.61 -15.88 16.42
CA LYS A 163 -10.58 -16.97 16.58
C LYS A 163 -10.29 -17.73 17.85
N GLU A 164 -11.28 -17.84 18.72
CA GLU A 164 -11.21 -18.71 19.89
C GLU A 164 -11.49 -20.17 19.48
N ILE A 165 -10.55 -21.05 19.75
CA ILE A 165 -10.70 -22.49 19.50
C ILE A 165 -10.97 -23.16 20.84
N LEU A 166 -12.13 -23.84 20.97
CA LEU A 166 -12.66 -24.43 22.22
C LEU A 166 -11.71 -25.38 22.98
N TRP A 167 -10.63 -25.84 22.33
CA TRP A 167 -9.69 -26.84 22.89
C TRP A 167 -8.22 -26.39 22.85
N SER A 168 -7.95 -25.11 22.53
CA SER A 168 -6.60 -24.57 22.50
C SER A 168 -6.57 -23.09 22.91
N LYS A 169 -5.35 -22.60 23.19
CA LYS A 169 -5.12 -21.16 23.40
C LYS A 169 -5.56 -20.36 22.17
N ARG A 170 -5.92 -19.08 22.36
CA ARG A 170 -6.25 -18.13 21.27
C ARG A 170 -5.23 -18.23 20.14
N CYS A 171 -5.73 -18.27 18.94
CA CYS A 171 -4.91 -18.32 17.72
C CYS A 171 -5.38 -17.23 16.77
N ASN A 172 -4.47 -16.39 16.30
CA ASN A 172 -4.72 -15.44 15.22
C ASN A 172 -4.56 -16.16 13.88
N CYS A 173 -5.66 -16.39 13.19
CA CYS A 173 -5.68 -17.11 11.92
C CYS A 173 -5.89 -16.14 10.75
N LEU A 174 -5.28 -16.45 9.61
CA LEU A 174 -5.61 -15.80 8.35
C LEU A 174 -6.96 -16.32 7.84
N LEU A 175 -7.74 -15.42 7.21
CA LEU A 175 -9.04 -15.70 6.62
C LEU A 175 -8.95 -16.38 5.25
#